data_01babfb3018b57427ceb8ad5d95030a6
#
_entry.id   01babfb3018b57427ceb8ad5d95030a6
#
_cell.length_a   1.000
_cell.length_b   1.000
_cell.length_c   1.000
_cell.angle_alpha   90.00
_cell.angle_beta   90.00
_cell.angle_gamma   90.00
#
_symmetry.space_group_name_H-M   'P 1'
#
loop_
_entity.id
_entity.type
_entity.pdbx_description
1 polymer ?
#
loop_
_entity_poly.entity_id
_entity_poly.type
_entity_poly.pdbx_seq_one_letter_code
_entity_poly.pdbx_strand_id
1 'polypeptide(L)'
;LLVSILLSGCLGQDDNDIEFNGIEYREPPDAPDFTLIDQNGQEFTLSDLDGKVVVVAFVYTSCPDICLAISANMAWAQENLGDASDDVLFVSVTIDPARDTVEHLSEWTESRGYNWTHLTAERPSTLMEVYSSWNVIVDDEHIAASAPPEGAMNRVVFLNSSNETIVVDYLNSKLQVSDTVADLDNKARHFAEVNFSTEGWTLMNWNHTSWSWQESEEGYLEEFATHDDHLAWVEAAANTSLLPVGVDCNGHGWVMGEGSSAHCMCDEGYERPNGDYLSCVLEGSTDGEETNPHEESLGDYEIGHSTVTFVLDKQLRKRLAWTGTAWDLDLFVEDLQNLANE
;
A
#
# COMPACT_ATOMS: atom_id res chain seq x y z
N LEU A 1 80.54 -6.25 14.10
CA LEU A 1 79.29 -5.52 13.82
C LEU A 1 78.16 -6.49 13.87
N LEU A 2 77.38 -6.51 14.98
CA LEU A 2 76.18 -7.27 15.15
C LEU A 2 75.01 -6.37 14.68
N VAL A 3 74.29 -6.80 13.63
CA VAL A 3 73.07 -6.15 13.19
C VAL A 3 71.89 -6.90 13.85
N SER A 4 71.26 -6.25 14.81
CA SER A 4 70.03 -6.70 15.42
C SER A 4 68.87 -6.31 14.51
N ILE A 5 68.23 -7.31 13.88
CA ILE A 5 66.98 -7.14 13.14
C ILE A 5 65.85 -7.20 14.18
N LEU A 6 65.25 -6.04 14.46
CA LEU A 6 64.00 -5.93 15.20
C LEU A 6 62.87 -6.38 14.24
N LEU A 7 62.35 -7.59 14.43
CA LEU A 7 61.07 -7.98 13.88
C LEU A 7 59.97 -7.22 14.64
N SER A 8 59.43 -6.17 14.04
CA SER A 8 58.13 -5.61 14.44
C SER A 8 57.08 -6.60 14.02
N GLY A 9 56.62 -7.41 14.94
CA GLY A 9 55.39 -8.19 14.73
C GLY A 9 54.23 -7.21 14.69
N CYS A 10 53.56 -7.09 13.54
CA CYS A 10 52.20 -6.61 13.50
C CYS A 10 51.39 -7.60 14.33
N LEU A 11 50.95 -7.18 15.51
CA LEU A 11 49.84 -7.78 16.20
C LEU A 11 48.65 -7.49 15.29
N GLY A 12 48.20 -8.51 14.55
CA GLY A 12 46.90 -8.46 13.90
C GLY A 12 45.88 -8.21 14.99
N GLN A 13 45.15 -7.14 14.85
CA GLN A 13 43.87 -6.97 15.48
C GLN A 13 43.03 -8.07 14.90
N ASP A 14 42.60 -9.02 15.71
CA ASP A 14 41.51 -9.89 15.36
C ASP A 14 40.27 -8.98 15.34
N ASP A 15 40.05 -8.29 14.24
CA ASP A 15 38.74 -7.78 13.89
C ASP A 15 37.93 -9.07 13.61
N ASN A 16 37.08 -9.43 14.51
CA ASN A 16 35.99 -10.35 14.28
C ASN A 16 35.06 -9.64 13.32
N ASP A 17 35.46 -9.51 12.05
CA ASP A 17 34.57 -9.03 11.01
C ASP A 17 33.43 -10.05 10.91
N ILE A 18 32.26 -9.67 11.40
CA ILE A 18 31.02 -10.43 11.21
C ILE A 18 30.77 -10.45 9.71
N GLU A 19 30.75 -11.63 9.11
CA GLU A 19 30.38 -11.81 7.71
C GLU A 19 28.85 -11.92 7.63
N PHE A 20 28.23 -11.03 6.89
CA PHE A 20 26.78 -11.03 6.67
C PHE A 20 26.44 -11.83 5.42
N ASN A 21 25.25 -12.44 5.42
CA ASN A 21 24.75 -13.27 4.34
C ASN A 21 23.98 -12.44 3.29
N GLY A 22 23.33 -11.35 3.71
CA GLY A 22 22.71 -10.37 2.83
C GLY A 22 23.74 -9.50 2.10
N ILE A 23 23.27 -8.71 1.15
CA ILE A 23 24.12 -7.75 0.41
C ILE A 23 24.48 -6.60 1.35
N GLU A 24 25.74 -6.53 1.73
CA GLU A 24 26.24 -5.53 2.67
C GLU A 24 26.58 -4.22 1.96
N TYR A 25 26.16 -3.09 2.55
CA TYR A 25 26.60 -1.75 2.16
C TYR A 25 27.99 -1.49 2.72
N ARG A 26 29.00 -1.30 1.87
CA ARG A 26 30.40 -1.05 2.30
C ARG A 26 30.55 0.24 3.11
N GLU A 27 29.77 1.26 2.76
CA GLU A 27 29.65 2.53 3.45
C GLU A 27 28.15 2.74 3.72
N PRO A 28 27.63 2.22 4.86
CA PRO A 28 26.20 2.28 5.17
C PRO A 28 25.70 3.72 5.22
N PRO A 29 24.85 4.15 4.26
CA PRO A 29 24.27 5.49 4.31
C PRO A 29 23.15 5.55 5.36
N ASP A 30 22.92 6.74 5.89
CA ASP A 30 21.74 6.99 6.70
C ASP A 30 20.48 6.68 5.91
N ALA A 31 19.51 5.99 6.52
CA ALA A 31 18.23 5.78 5.92
C ALA A 31 17.47 7.12 5.85
N PRO A 32 16.86 7.47 4.70
CA PRO A 32 16.01 8.65 4.64
C PRO A 32 14.85 8.52 5.64
N ASP A 33 14.69 9.53 6.50
CA ASP A 33 13.61 9.57 7.47
C ASP A 33 12.26 9.82 6.80
N PHE A 34 11.20 9.35 7.40
CA PHE A 34 9.83 9.60 6.96
C PHE A 34 8.86 9.55 8.13
N THR A 35 7.74 10.26 7.98
CA THR A 35 6.59 10.16 8.86
C THR A 35 5.38 9.75 8.03
N LEU A 36 4.76 8.63 8.39
CA LEU A 36 3.61 8.01 7.70
C LEU A 36 2.54 7.62 8.74
N ILE A 37 1.45 7.01 8.29
CA ILE A 37 0.36 6.55 9.14
C ILE A 37 0.33 5.02 9.17
N ASP A 38 0.19 4.45 10.35
CA ASP A 38 0.12 3.01 10.53
C ASP A 38 -1.31 2.46 10.31
N GLN A 39 -1.45 1.14 10.28
CA GLN A 39 -2.73 0.43 10.15
C GLN A 39 -3.73 0.70 11.29
N ASN A 40 -3.33 1.42 12.33
CA ASN A 40 -4.20 1.83 13.45
C ASN A 40 -4.54 3.33 13.39
N GLY A 41 -4.16 4.02 12.30
CA GLY A 41 -4.35 5.45 12.14
C GLY A 41 -3.43 6.31 13.02
N GLN A 42 -2.30 5.75 13.49
CA GLN A 42 -1.34 6.47 14.32
C GLN A 42 -0.15 6.94 13.49
N GLU A 43 0.32 8.14 13.78
CA GLU A 43 1.55 8.68 13.19
C GLU A 43 2.75 7.82 13.58
N PHE A 44 3.57 7.47 12.60
CA PHE A 44 4.79 6.70 12.74
C PHE A 44 5.95 7.45 12.10
N THR A 45 7.03 7.62 12.83
CA THR A 45 8.26 8.24 12.32
C THR A 45 9.42 7.24 12.44
N LEU A 46 10.16 7.03 11.33
CA LEU A 46 11.24 6.04 11.31
C LEU A 46 12.35 6.37 12.33
N SER A 47 12.68 7.63 12.50
CA SER A 47 13.72 8.05 13.47
C SER A 47 13.37 7.77 14.93
N ASP A 48 12.11 7.50 15.26
CA ASP A 48 11.72 7.09 16.61
C ASP A 48 12.21 5.68 16.97
N LEU A 49 12.68 4.93 15.98
CA LEU A 49 13.22 3.57 16.16
C LEU A 49 14.74 3.55 16.36
N ASP A 50 15.38 4.69 16.57
CA ASP A 50 16.82 4.75 16.89
C ASP A 50 17.17 3.82 18.06
N GLY A 51 18.24 3.06 17.92
CA GLY A 51 18.62 2.02 18.87
C GLY A 51 18.08 0.63 18.58
N LYS A 52 17.26 0.47 17.53
CA LYS A 52 16.73 -0.82 17.07
C LYS A 52 17.25 -1.19 15.68
N VAL A 53 17.36 -2.49 15.42
CA VAL A 53 17.52 -3.01 14.06
C VAL A 53 16.15 -2.97 13.39
N VAL A 54 16.06 -2.39 12.19
CA VAL A 54 14.78 -2.22 11.51
C VAL A 54 14.81 -2.89 10.14
N VAL A 55 13.87 -3.80 9.91
CA VAL A 55 13.64 -4.42 8.60
C VAL A 55 12.55 -3.62 7.89
N VAL A 56 12.86 -3.06 6.72
CA VAL A 56 11.93 -2.24 5.93
C VAL A 56 11.68 -2.88 4.58
N ALA A 57 10.42 -3.23 4.30
CA ALA A 57 9.98 -3.77 3.02
C ALA A 57 8.93 -2.85 2.38
N PHE A 58 9.00 -2.72 1.05
CA PHE A 58 8.00 -2.02 0.25
C PHE A 58 7.10 -3.05 -0.43
N VAL A 59 5.84 -3.07 -0.05
CA VAL A 59 4.87 -4.12 -0.46
C VAL A 59 3.50 -3.51 -0.70
N TYR A 60 2.56 -4.27 -1.27
CA TYR A 60 1.15 -3.89 -1.34
C TYR A 60 0.25 -5.12 -1.16
N THR A 61 -0.95 -4.91 -0.63
CA THR A 61 -1.83 -5.99 -0.20
C THR A 61 -2.43 -6.79 -1.35
N SER A 62 -2.69 -6.14 -2.49
CA SER A 62 -3.28 -6.74 -3.68
C SER A 62 -2.26 -7.48 -4.57
N CYS A 63 -0.99 -7.53 -4.17
CA CYS A 63 0.04 -8.28 -4.89
C CYS A 63 -0.21 -9.79 -4.74
N PRO A 64 -0.38 -10.54 -5.83
CA PRO A 64 -0.80 -11.94 -5.75
C PRO A 64 0.35 -12.91 -5.39
N ASP A 65 1.61 -12.48 -5.44
CA ASP A 65 2.77 -13.37 -5.33
C ASP A 65 3.91 -12.84 -4.44
N ILE A 66 4.74 -11.97 -4.99
CA ILE A 66 6.03 -11.54 -4.40
C ILE A 66 5.87 -10.89 -3.02
N CYS A 67 4.90 -10.00 -2.84
CA CYS A 67 4.69 -9.32 -1.57
C CYS A 67 4.21 -10.28 -0.49
N LEU A 68 3.40 -11.28 -0.87
CA LEU A 68 2.97 -12.33 0.04
C LEU A 68 4.16 -13.17 0.51
N ALA A 69 5.09 -13.49 -0.40
CA ALA A 69 6.28 -14.25 -0.06
C ALA A 69 7.23 -13.44 0.84
N ILE A 70 7.46 -12.15 0.55
CA ILE A 70 8.25 -11.27 1.41
C ILE A 70 7.62 -11.16 2.80
N SER A 71 6.31 -10.93 2.88
CA SER A 71 5.60 -10.83 4.16
C SER A 71 5.65 -12.15 4.94
N ALA A 72 5.55 -13.29 4.27
CA ALA A 72 5.69 -14.62 4.89
C ALA A 72 7.12 -14.85 5.44
N ASN A 73 8.14 -14.42 4.69
CA ASN A 73 9.54 -14.49 5.14
C ASN A 73 9.76 -13.61 6.38
N MET A 74 9.20 -12.39 6.39
CA MET A 74 9.27 -11.48 7.55
C MET A 74 8.55 -12.07 8.76
N ALA A 75 7.36 -12.66 8.57
CA ALA A 75 6.62 -13.31 9.65
C ALA A 75 7.42 -14.46 10.27
N TRP A 76 7.97 -15.32 9.40
CA TRP A 76 8.80 -16.43 9.86
C TRP A 76 10.04 -15.95 10.61
N ALA A 77 10.72 -14.93 10.09
CA ALA A 77 11.89 -14.35 10.73
C ALA A 77 11.54 -13.77 12.11
N GLN A 78 10.44 -13.02 12.23
CA GLN A 78 9.98 -12.45 13.50
C GLN A 78 9.74 -13.54 14.56
N GLU A 79 9.16 -14.67 14.18
CA GLU A 79 8.91 -15.80 15.08
C GLU A 79 10.20 -16.51 15.52
N ASN A 80 11.29 -16.38 14.74
CA ASN A 80 12.54 -17.12 14.97
C ASN A 80 13.71 -16.25 15.46
N LEU A 81 13.49 -14.98 15.80
CA LEU A 81 14.52 -14.06 16.31
C LEU A 81 15.10 -14.49 17.67
N GLY A 82 14.37 -15.26 18.46
CA GLY A 82 14.80 -15.68 19.79
C GLY A 82 15.05 -14.48 20.71
N ASP A 83 16.23 -14.41 21.33
CA ASP A 83 16.58 -13.35 22.29
C ASP A 83 16.71 -11.96 21.64
N ALA A 84 16.83 -11.85 20.30
CA ALA A 84 16.90 -10.59 19.58
C ALA A 84 15.51 -9.98 19.27
N SER A 85 14.41 -10.66 19.63
CA SER A 85 13.04 -10.22 19.30
C SER A 85 12.68 -8.81 19.81
N ASP A 86 13.25 -8.40 20.93
CA ASP A 86 13.01 -7.06 21.49
C ASP A 86 13.83 -5.96 20.79
N ASP A 87 14.87 -6.34 20.04
CA ASP A 87 15.82 -5.40 19.42
C ASP A 87 15.62 -5.29 17.89
N VAL A 88 14.78 -6.13 17.29
CA VAL A 88 14.50 -6.12 15.85
C VAL A 88 13.04 -5.79 15.59
N LEU A 89 12.79 -4.77 14.77
CA LEU A 89 11.45 -4.33 14.39
C LEU A 89 11.25 -4.49 12.88
N PHE A 90 10.02 -4.79 12.51
CA PHE A 90 9.62 -4.93 11.11
C PHE A 90 8.68 -3.80 10.72
N VAL A 91 8.85 -3.28 9.51
CA VAL A 91 8.06 -2.20 8.93
C VAL A 91 7.76 -2.52 7.47
N SER A 92 6.51 -2.48 7.09
CA SER A 92 6.07 -2.56 5.70
C SER A 92 5.54 -1.20 5.27
N VAL A 93 5.98 -0.70 4.12
CA VAL A 93 5.49 0.55 3.52
C VAL A 93 4.73 0.19 2.26
N THR A 94 3.47 0.61 2.15
CA THR A 94 2.71 0.33 0.92
C THR A 94 3.29 1.05 -0.28
N ILE A 95 3.17 0.41 -1.46
CA ILE A 95 3.41 1.04 -2.76
C ILE A 95 2.12 1.24 -3.56
N ASP A 96 0.97 0.91 -2.96
CA ASP A 96 -0.36 1.06 -3.55
C ASP A 96 -1.31 1.74 -2.55
N PRO A 97 -1.05 2.99 -2.19
CA PRO A 97 -1.83 3.68 -1.17
C PRO A 97 -3.29 3.93 -1.55
N ALA A 98 -3.62 3.84 -2.85
CA ALA A 98 -5.00 3.99 -3.30
C ALA A 98 -5.91 2.85 -2.81
N ARG A 99 -5.36 1.63 -2.65
CA ARG A 99 -6.08 0.47 -2.13
C ARG A 99 -5.72 0.14 -0.69
N ASP A 100 -4.50 0.42 -0.30
CA ASP A 100 -3.96 0.13 1.02
C ASP A 100 -4.26 1.29 1.99
N THR A 101 -5.55 1.57 2.21
CA THR A 101 -6.01 2.53 3.22
C THR A 101 -5.71 2.01 4.63
N VAL A 102 -5.84 2.87 5.64
CA VAL A 102 -5.67 2.49 7.05
C VAL A 102 -6.58 1.32 7.42
N GLU A 103 -7.87 1.41 7.05
CA GLU A 103 -8.86 0.37 7.29
C GLU A 103 -8.49 -0.93 6.61
N HIS A 104 -8.13 -0.87 5.32
CA HIS A 104 -7.76 -2.05 4.56
C HIS A 104 -6.49 -2.72 5.12
N LEU A 105 -5.46 -1.94 5.47
CA LEU A 105 -4.25 -2.47 6.10
C LEU A 105 -4.56 -3.11 7.45
N SER A 106 -5.46 -2.52 8.26
CA SER A 106 -5.88 -3.08 9.54
C SER A 106 -6.52 -4.45 9.37
N GLU A 107 -7.50 -4.57 8.47
CA GLU A 107 -8.20 -5.82 8.18
C GLU A 107 -7.27 -6.88 7.58
N TRP A 108 -6.41 -6.47 6.66
CA TRP A 108 -5.47 -7.36 5.99
C TRP A 108 -4.43 -7.93 6.96
N THR A 109 -3.86 -7.12 7.84
CA THR A 109 -2.89 -7.56 8.85
C THR A 109 -3.53 -8.47 9.88
N GLU A 110 -4.74 -8.16 10.36
CA GLU A 110 -5.49 -8.99 11.29
C GLU A 110 -5.82 -10.36 10.67
N SER A 111 -6.31 -10.39 9.44
CA SER A 111 -6.68 -11.65 8.74
C SER A 111 -5.50 -12.59 8.53
N ARG A 112 -4.28 -12.06 8.43
CA ARG A 112 -3.04 -12.83 8.23
C ARG A 112 -2.25 -13.08 9.50
N GLY A 113 -2.64 -12.46 10.61
CA GLY A 113 -1.92 -12.54 11.88
C GLY A 113 -0.58 -11.80 11.86
N TYR A 114 -0.41 -10.79 10.99
CA TYR A 114 0.78 -9.96 10.95
C TYR A 114 0.70 -8.90 12.05
N ASN A 115 1.71 -8.88 12.91
CA ASN A 115 1.71 -8.05 14.13
C ASN A 115 2.79 -6.95 14.12
N TRP A 116 3.32 -6.61 12.95
CA TRP A 116 4.25 -5.50 12.78
C TRP A 116 3.58 -4.30 12.10
N THR A 117 4.30 -3.19 12.02
CA THR A 117 3.79 -1.92 11.49
C THR A 117 3.68 -1.97 9.96
N HIS A 118 2.48 -1.66 9.46
CA HIS A 118 2.19 -1.47 8.04
C HIS A 118 1.78 -0.01 7.83
N LEU A 119 2.45 0.66 6.89
CA LEU A 119 2.37 2.10 6.71
C LEU A 119 1.75 2.49 5.38
N THR A 120 0.91 3.51 5.45
CA THR A 120 0.32 4.21 4.31
C THR A 120 0.42 5.72 4.53
N ALA A 121 -0.17 6.52 3.64
CA ALA A 121 -0.26 7.97 3.80
C ALA A 121 -1.59 8.48 3.26
N GLU A 122 -2.09 9.56 3.87
CA GLU A 122 -3.28 10.27 3.38
C GLU A 122 -3.02 11.02 2.06
N ARG A 123 -1.76 11.36 1.79
CA ARG A 123 -1.38 12.15 0.61
C ARG A 123 -0.43 11.39 -0.29
N PRO A 124 -0.76 11.25 -1.58
CA PRO A 124 0.10 10.62 -2.58
C PRO A 124 1.52 11.16 -2.57
N SER A 125 1.68 12.49 -2.50
CA SER A 125 2.98 13.14 -2.54
C SER A 125 3.94 12.70 -1.43
N THR A 126 3.41 12.40 -0.25
CA THR A 126 4.22 11.95 0.89
C THR A 126 4.90 10.61 0.59
N LEU A 127 4.16 9.64 0.06
CA LEU A 127 4.72 8.34 -0.31
C LEU A 127 5.66 8.43 -1.52
N MET A 128 5.33 9.25 -2.52
CA MET A 128 6.22 9.48 -3.67
C MET A 128 7.57 10.06 -3.24
N GLU A 129 7.60 10.96 -2.24
CA GLU A 129 8.84 11.45 -1.65
C GLU A 129 9.62 10.33 -0.96
N VAL A 130 8.94 9.44 -0.23
CA VAL A 130 9.55 8.27 0.42
C VAL A 130 10.15 7.35 -0.64
N TYR A 131 9.40 6.95 -1.67
CA TYR A 131 9.89 6.07 -2.74
C TYR A 131 11.13 6.66 -3.41
N SER A 132 11.07 7.95 -3.76
CA SER A 132 12.19 8.64 -4.40
C SER A 132 13.43 8.68 -3.50
N SER A 133 13.29 8.99 -2.21
CA SER A 133 14.40 9.08 -1.27
C SER A 133 15.04 7.72 -0.97
N TRP A 134 14.23 6.65 -0.99
CA TRP A 134 14.69 5.28 -0.77
C TRP A 134 15.20 4.60 -2.04
N ASN A 135 15.07 5.25 -3.21
CA ASN A 135 15.33 4.69 -4.54
C ASN A 135 14.47 3.45 -4.84
N VAL A 136 13.22 3.47 -4.37
CA VAL A 136 12.22 2.46 -4.70
C VAL A 136 11.57 2.86 -6.02
N ILE A 137 11.62 1.97 -7.00
CA ILE A 137 10.91 2.14 -8.27
C ILE A 137 9.52 1.54 -8.07
N VAL A 138 8.50 2.31 -8.35
CA VAL A 138 7.10 1.88 -8.37
C VAL A 138 6.65 1.84 -9.81
N ASP A 139 6.18 0.69 -10.25
CA ASP A 139 5.64 0.48 -11.59
C ASP A 139 4.12 0.63 -11.54
N ASP A 140 3.64 1.79 -11.97
CA ASP A 140 2.22 2.10 -11.98
C ASP A 140 1.41 1.16 -12.89
N GLU A 141 2.01 0.63 -13.98
CA GLU A 141 1.34 -0.31 -14.89
C GLU A 141 1.14 -1.67 -14.21
N HIS A 142 2.15 -2.14 -13.49
CA HIS A 142 2.08 -3.38 -12.72
C HIS A 142 1.05 -3.31 -11.59
N ILE A 143 1.03 -2.20 -10.84
CA ILE A 143 0.04 -1.98 -9.79
C ILE A 143 -1.36 -1.85 -10.39
N ALA A 144 -1.52 -1.16 -11.53
CA ALA A 144 -2.79 -1.05 -12.23
C ALA A 144 -3.29 -2.41 -12.75
N ALA A 145 -2.39 -3.32 -13.16
CA ALA A 145 -2.76 -4.68 -13.57
C ALA A 145 -3.30 -5.52 -12.41
N SER A 146 -2.94 -5.19 -11.16
CA SER A 146 -3.52 -5.77 -9.94
C SER A 146 -4.78 -5.03 -9.48
N ALA A 147 -5.26 -4.04 -10.26
CA ALA A 147 -6.44 -3.26 -9.92
C ALA A 147 -7.72 -4.12 -9.96
N PRO A 148 -8.79 -3.66 -9.31
CA PRO A 148 -10.09 -4.31 -9.43
C PRO A 148 -10.50 -4.51 -10.87
N PRO A 149 -11.33 -5.52 -11.15
CA PRO A 149 -11.74 -5.88 -12.51
C PRO A 149 -12.27 -4.70 -13.31
N GLU A 150 -12.11 -4.76 -14.63
CA GLU A 150 -12.70 -3.80 -15.54
C GLU A 150 -14.23 -3.74 -15.31
N GLY A 151 -14.73 -2.55 -14.95
CA GLY A 151 -16.14 -2.35 -14.61
C GLY A 151 -16.39 -1.78 -13.22
N ALA A 152 -15.42 -1.83 -12.31
CA ALA A 152 -15.51 -1.09 -11.05
C ALA A 152 -15.73 0.40 -11.32
N MET A 153 -16.67 1.01 -10.60
CA MET A 153 -17.11 2.37 -10.86
C MET A 153 -16.98 3.27 -9.64
N ASN A 154 -16.45 4.45 -9.90
CA ASN A 154 -16.53 5.58 -8.97
C ASN A 154 -17.71 6.46 -9.37
N ARG A 155 -18.36 7.08 -8.40
CA ARG A 155 -19.53 7.94 -8.65
C ARG A 155 -19.31 9.36 -8.19
N VAL A 156 -19.51 10.31 -9.07
CA VAL A 156 -19.53 11.75 -8.75
C VAL A 156 -20.92 12.31 -8.97
N VAL A 157 -21.51 12.93 -7.94
CA VAL A 157 -22.86 13.45 -7.95
C VAL A 157 -22.83 14.97 -7.78
N PHE A 158 -23.66 15.67 -8.51
CA PHE A 158 -23.90 17.11 -8.35
C PHE A 158 -25.38 17.32 -8.09
N LEU A 159 -25.73 17.87 -6.92
CA LEU A 159 -27.09 18.17 -6.53
C LEU A 159 -27.24 19.69 -6.30
N ASN A 160 -28.02 20.35 -7.16
CA ASN A 160 -28.21 21.79 -7.07
C ASN A 160 -29.39 22.19 -6.16
N SER A 161 -29.51 23.47 -5.85
CA SER A 161 -30.56 24.05 -5.01
C SER A 161 -31.98 23.95 -5.62
N SER A 162 -32.08 23.66 -6.91
CA SER A 162 -33.36 23.34 -7.57
C SER A 162 -33.72 21.84 -7.44
N ASN A 163 -32.91 21.07 -6.73
CA ASN A 163 -33.01 19.61 -6.57
C ASN A 163 -32.85 18.83 -7.89
N GLU A 164 -32.10 19.37 -8.82
CA GLU A 164 -31.67 18.65 -10.02
C GLU A 164 -30.36 17.94 -9.73
N THR A 165 -30.25 16.68 -10.19
CA THR A 165 -29.10 15.81 -9.92
C THR A 165 -28.42 15.46 -11.24
N ILE A 166 -27.08 15.59 -11.28
CA ILE A 166 -26.21 15.01 -12.31
C ILE A 166 -25.44 13.89 -11.65
N VAL A 167 -25.49 12.70 -12.20
CA VAL A 167 -24.75 11.52 -11.74
C VAL A 167 -23.75 11.12 -12.81
N VAL A 168 -22.51 10.97 -12.42
CA VAL A 168 -21.41 10.59 -13.30
C VAL A 168 -20.78 9.32 -12.74
N ASP A 169 -20.99 8.21 -13.42
CA ASP A 169 -20.30 6.96 -13.13
C ASP A 169 -19.01 6.90 -13.96
N TYR A 170 -17.88 6.81 -13.30
CA TYR A 170 -16.56 6.88 -13.91
C TYR A 170 -15.78 5.60 -13.65
N LEU A 171 -15.37 4.92 -14.72
CA LEU A 171 -14.65 3.64 -14.63
C LEU A 171 -13.33 3.78 -13.88
N ASN A 172 -13.13 2.93 -12.89
CA ASN A 172 -11.89 2.87 -12.12
C ASN A 172 -10.66 2.60 -13.00
N SER A 173 -10.79 1.76 -14.02
CA SER A 173 -9.71 1.46 -14.98
C SER A 173 -9.16 2.67 -15.74
N LYS A 174 -9.81 3.84 -15.64
CA LYS A 174 -9.34 5.11 -16.21
C LYS A 174 -8.62 5.98 -15.20
N LEU A 175 -8.57 5.58 -13.94
CA LEU A 175 -7.77 6.23 -12.90
C LEU A 175 -6.35 5.67 -12.92
N GLN A 176 -5.42 6.51 -12.51
CA GLN A 176 -4.04 6.11 -12.24
C GLN A 176 -3.90 5.82 -10.74
N VAL A 177 -2.98 4.97 -10.35
CA VAL A 177 -2.73 4.63 -8.94
C VAL A 177 -2.40 5.87 -8.09
N SER A 178 -1.84 6.89 -8.70
CA SER A 178 -1.50 8.15 -8.06
C SER A 178 -2.61 9.21 -8.10
N ASP A 179 -3.77 8.90 -8.69
CA ASP A 179 -4.87 9.87 -8.75
C ASP A 179 -5.49 10.07 -7.36
N THR A 180 -5.78 11.31 -7.05
CA THR A 180 -6.51 11.69 -5.84
C THR A 180 -8.01 11.74 -6.12
N VAL A 181 -8.81 11.88 -5.05
CA VAL A 181 -10.25 12.13 -5.16
C VAL A 181 -10.52 13.42 -5.95
N ALA A 182 -9.65 14.44 -5.83
CA ALA A 182 -9.73 15.64 -6.68
C ALA A 182 -9.48 15.34 -8.16
N ASP A 183 -8.56 14.41 -8.47
CA ASP A 183 -8.31 13.98 -9.84
C ASP A 183 -9.50 13.20 -10.39
N LEU A 184 -10.10 12.31 -9.58
CA LEU A 184 -11.35 11.63 -9.92
C LEU A 184 -12.47 12.64 -10.23
N ASP A 185 -12.71 13.65 -9.36
CA ASP A 185 -13.71 14.68 -9.59
C ASP A 185 -13.44 15.42 -10.91
N ASN A 186 -12.20 15.85 -11.14
CA ASN A 186 -11.82 16.55 -12.37
C ASN A 186 -12.00 15.69 -13.62
N LYS A 187 -11.61 14.42 -13.58
CA LYS A 187 -11.75 13.48 -14.70
C LYS A 187 -13.23 13.18 -14.98
N ALA A 188 -14.03 12.97 -13.93
CA ALA A 188 -15.47 12.74 -14.06
C ALA A 188 -16.18 13.98 -14.63
N ARG A 189 -15.85 15.20 -14.16
CA ARG A 189 -16.35 16.45 -14.73
C ARG A 189 -16.03 16.60 -16.21
N HIS A 190 -14.79 16.32 -16.57
CA HIS A 190 -14.36 16.40 -17.97
C HIS A 190 -15.11 15.38 -18.83
N PHE A 191 -15.27 14.15 -18.34
CA PHE A 191 -15.99 13.06 -19.04
C PHE A 191 -17.45 13.40 -19.29
N ALA A 192 -18.13 14.01 -18.32
CA ALA A 192 -19.56 14.37 -18.40
C ALA A 192 -19.82 15.82 -18.84
N GLU A 193 -18.78 16.54 -19.28
CA GLU A 193 -18.87 17.94 -19.72
C GLU A 193 -19.48 18.90 -18.68
N VAL A 194 -19.23 18.63 -17.38
CA VAL A 194 -19.71 19.48 -16.28
C VAL A 194 -18.86 20.74 -16.18
N ASN A 195 -19.44 21.87 -16.59
CA ASN A 195 -18.71 23.15 -16.77
C ASN A 195 -19.07 24.23 -15.73
N PHE A 196 -19.69 23.89 -14.62
CA PHE A 196 -20.03 24.85 -13.57
C PHE A 196 -19.14 24.67 -12.33
N SER A 197 -18.99 25.74 -11.55
CA SER A 197 -18.24 25.73 -10.29
C SER A 197 -19.08 25.16 -9.16
N THR A 198 -18.44 24.41 -8.27
CA THR A 198 -19.00 23.95 -6.99
C THR A 198 -18.42 24.71 -5.80
N GLU A 199 -17.85 25.91 -6.04
CA GLU A 199 -17.37 26.77 -4.96
C GLU A 199 -18.50 27.14 -3.99
N GLY A 200 -18.29 26.86 -2.70
CA GLY A 200 -19.29 27.06 -1.65
C GLY A 200 -20.35 25.96 -1.53
N TRP A 201 -20.21 24.86 -2.31
CA TRP A 201 -21.02 23.65 -2.12
C TRP A 201 -20.43 22.77 -1.02
N THR A 202 -21.26 21.97 -0.39
CA THR A 202 -20.81 20.96 0.57
C THR A 202 -20.36 19.71 -0.18
N LEU A 203 -19.16 19.22 0.12
CA LEU A 203 -18.67 17.93 -0.35
C LEU A 203 -19.15 16.84 0.60
N MET A 204 -19.66 15.79 0.05
CA MET A 204 -20.08 14.58 0.80
C MET A 204 -19.40 13.34 0.19
N ASN A 205 -19.11 12.36 1.01
CA ASN A 205 -18.64 11.05 0.57
C ASN A 205 -19.60 9.95 1.04
N TRP A 206 -19.62 8.86 0.30
CA TRP A 206 -20.38 7.67 0.68
C TRP A 206 -19.60 6.86 1.69
N ASN A 207 -20.23 6.54 2.81
CA ASN A 207 -19.63 5.67 3.81
C ASN A 207 -20.16 4.24 3.65
N HIS A 208 -19.30 3.32 3.24
CA HIS A 208 -19.63 1.92 2.97
C HIS A 208 -19.95 1.11 4.24
N THR A 209 -19.59 1.61 5.42
CA THR A 209 -19.94 0.95 6.69
C THR A 209 -21.35 1.31 7.15
N SER A 210 -21.72 2.60 7.07
CA SER A 210 -23.04 3.10 7.49
C SER A 210 -24.06 3.15 6.36
N TRP A 211 -23.68 2.85 5.12
CA TRP A 211 -24.47 2.91 3.90
C TRP A 211 -25.20 4.25 3.77
N SER A 212 -24.48 5.32 3.94
CA SER A 212 -25.02 6.67 3.92
C SER A 212 -24.04 7.72 3.45
N TRP A 213 -24.59 8.78 2.85
CA TRP A 213 -23.82 9.97 2.55
C TRP A 213 -23.47 10.72 3.84
N GLN A 214 -22.21 11.08 3.99
CA GLN A 214 -21.68 11.87 5.09
C GLN A 214 -20.98 13.11 4.55
N GLU A 215 -20.94 14.19 5.32
CA GLU A 215 -20.12 15.35 4.99
C GLU A 215 -18.65 14.97 5.07
N SER A 216 -17.90 15.23 4.01
CA SER A 216 -16.49 14.85 3.93
C SER A 216 -15.63 15.65 4.89
N GLU A 217 -14.61 15.02 5.44
CA GLU A 217 -13.62 15.67 6.28
C GLU A 217 -12.71 16.60 5.47
N GLU A 218 -12.04 17.53 6.18
CA GLU A 218 -11.05 18.41 5.55
C GLU A 218 -9.86 17.57 5.04
N GLY A 219 -9.52 17.70 3.76
CA GLY A 219 -8.45 16.95 3.14
C GLY A 219 -8.91 15.78 2.28
N TYR A 220 -10.18 15.36 2.35
CA TYR A 220 -10.69 14.23 1.56
C TYR A 220 -10.35 14.30 0.05
N LEU A 221 -10.36 15.47 -0.56
CA LEU A 221 -9.98 15.64 -1.97
C LEU A 221 -8.49 15.34 -2.24
N GLU A 222 -7.66 15.36 -1.22
CA GLU A 222 -6.21 15.10 -1.31
C GLU A 222 -5.87 13.61 -1.04
N GLU A 223 -6.86 12.82 -0.61
CA GLU A 223 -6.71 11.38 -0.44
C GLU A 223 -6.56 10.67 -1.79
N PHE A 224 -6.00 9.47 -1.79
CA PHE A 224 -5.95 8.66 -3.00
C PHE A 224 -7.35 8.22 -3.42
N ALA A 225 -7.64 8.28 -4.71
CA ALA A 225 -8.86 7.69 -5.24
C ALA A 225 -8.76 6.16 -5.20
N THR A 226 -9.77 5.54 -4.62
CA THR A 226 -9.93 4.08 -4.58
C THR A 226 -10.90 3.61 -5.67
N HIS A 227 -11.22 2.32 -5.68
CA HIS A 227 -12.16 1.78 -6.66
C HIS A 227 -13.55 1.94 -6.10
N ASP A 228 -14.23 2.35 -5.52
CA ASP A 228 -15.63 2.52 -5.03
C ASP A 228 -15.84 3.89 -4.39
N ASP A 229 -15.02 4.87 -4.77
CA ASP A 229 -15.22 6.23 -4.28
C ASP A 229 -16.51 6.83 -4.83
N HIS A 230 -17.34 7.29 -3.91
CA HIS A 230 -18.56 8.00 -4.23
C HIS A 230 -18.53 9.34 -3.55
N LEU A 231 -18.51 10.41 -4.33
CA LEU A 231 -18.53 11.77 -3.83
C LEU A 231 -19.71 12.56 -4.39
N ALA A 232 -20.24 13.48 -3.59
CA ALA A 232 -21.35 14.34 -4.01
C ALA A 232 -21.09 15.80 -3.64
N TRP A 233 -21.22 16.67 -4.62
CA TRP A 233 -21.27 18.10 -4.43
C TRP A 233 -22.71 18.56 -4.27
N VAL A 234 -23.02 19.15 -3.12
CA VAL A 234 -24.38 19.54 -2.74
C VAL A 234 -24.45 21.06 -2.54
N GLU A 235 -25.26 21.72 -3.36
CA GLU A 235 -25.47 23.16 -3.22
C GLU A 235 -26.28 23.49 -1.95
N ALA A 236 -26.00 24.62 -1.34
CA ALA A 236 -26.74 25.08 -0.16
C ALA A 236 -28.25 25.11 -0.40
N ALA A 237 -29.02 24.59 0.54
CA ALA A 237 -30.47 24.42 0.51
C ALA A 237 -31.00 23.29 -0.40
N ALA A 238 -30.15 22.51 -1.06
CA ALA A 238 -30.58 21.30 -1.75
C ALA A 238 -31.05 20.22 -0.77
N ASN A 239 -31.97 19.38 -1.21
CA ASN A 239 -32.47 18.28 -0.39
C ASN A 239 -31.57 17.05 -0.52
N THR A 240 -30.70 16.80 0.45
CA THR A 240 -29.75 15.66 0.46
C THR A 240 -30.42 14.29 0.39
N SER A 241 -31.73 14.17 0.73
CA SER A 241 -32.45 12.91 0.59
C SER A 241 -32.67 12.48 -0.88
N LEU A 242 -32.33 13.34 -1.83
CA LEU A 242 -32.38 13.07 -3.27
C LEU A 242 -31.04 12.55 -3.82
N LEU A 243 -29.99 12.51 -3.00
CA LEU A 243 -28.75 11.88 -3.41
C LEU A 243 -29.03 10.39 -3.72
N PRO A 244 -28.51 9.87 -4.84
CA PRO A 244 -28.66 8.46 -5.16
C PRO A 244 -27.94 7.61 -4.10
N VAL A 245 -28.40 6.41 -3.90
CA VAL A 245 -27.66 5.39 -3.11
C VAL A 245 -26.33 5.12 -3.82
N GLY A 246 -25.29 4.81 -3.08
CA GLY A 246 -24.00 4.41 -3.63
C GLY A 246 -24.14 3.22 -4.59
N VAL A 247 -23.25 3.11 -5.55
CA VAL A 247 -23.23 1.99 -6.50
C VAL A 247 -22.35 0.88 -5.94
N ASP A 248 -22.87 0.22 -4.94
CA ASP A 248 -22.24 -0.99 -4.46
C ASP A 248 -22.44 -2.10 -5.50
N CYS A 249 -21.52 -3.06 -5.50
CA CYS A 249 -21.59 -4.18 -6.44
C CYS A 249 -21.53 -3.76 -7.93
N ASN A 250 -20.91 -2.65 -8.25
CA ASN A 250 -20.85 -2.06 -9.61
C ASN A 250 -22.22 -1.88 -10.26
N GLY A 251 -23.28 -1.75 -9.45
CA GLY A 251 -24.66 -1.65 -9.93
C GLY A 251 -25.28 -2.96 -10.43
N HIS A 252 -24.61 -4.11 -10.19
CA HIS A 252 -25.05 -5.44 -10.63
C HIS A 252 -25.29 -6.39 -9.45
N GLY A 253 -25.97 -5.89 -8.43
CA GLY A 253 -26.29 -6.65 -7.23
C GLY A 253 -26.62 -5.74 -6.05
N TRP A 254 -26.62 -6.32 -4.86
CA TRP A 254 -26.82 -5.60 -3.60
C TRP A 254 -25.86 -6.14 -2.54
N VAL A 255 -25.55 -5.31 -1.56
CA VAL A 255 -24.66 -5.72 -0.47
C VAL A 255 -25.44 -6.46 0.61
N MET A 256 -24.89 -7.56 1.08
CA MET A 256 -25.32 -8.31 2.24
C MET A 256 -24.23 -8.31 3.32
N GLY A 257 -24.62 -8.16 4.59
CA GLY A 257 -23.71 -8.10 5.73
C GLY A 257 -23.31 -6.67 6.09
N GLU A 258 -22.50 -6.53 7.12
CA GLU A 258 -22.03 -5.24 7.65
C GLU A 258 -20.54 -5.33 7.97
N GLY A 259 -19.81 -4.21 7.84
CA GLY A 259 -18.38 -4.12 8.14
C GLY A 259 -17.57 -5.13 7.33
N SER A 260 -16.66 -5.86 7.96
CA SER A 260 -15.80 -6.87 7.31
C SER A 260 -16.54 -8.10 6.74
N SER A 261 -17.82 -8.27 7.07
CA SER A 261 -18.67 -9.32 6.50
C SER A 261 -19.48 -8.85 5.29
N ALA A 262 -19.43 -7.58 4.95
CA ALA A 262 -20.13 -7.02 3.80
C ALA A 262 -19.65 -7.68 2.49
N HIS A 263 -20.59 -8.10 1.66
CA HIS A 263 -20.28 -8.72 0.37
C HIS A 263 -21.43 -8.55 -0.62
N CYS A 264 -21.10 -8.49 -1.89
CA CYS A 264 -22.08 -8.41 -2.95
C CYS A 264 -22.81 -9.73 -3.18
N MET A 265 -24.14 -9.62 -3.29
CA MET A 265 -25.02 -10.64 -3.89
C MET A 265 -25.26 -10.19 -5.32
N CYS A 266 -24.53 -10.79 -6.25
CA CYS A 266 -24.56 -10.38 -7.64
C CYS A 266 -25.84 -10.84 -8.34
N ASP A 267 -26.31 -10.03 -9.31
CA ASP A 267 -27.44 -10.34 -10.19
C ASP A 267 -27.10 -11.54 -11.10
N GLU A 268 -28.14 -12.14 -11.70
CA GLU A 268 -27.97 -13.26 -12.65
C GLU A 268 -27.07 -12.85 -13.83
N GLY A 269 -25.99 -13.63 -14.08
CA GLY A 269 -24.98 -13.37 -15.10
C GLY A 269 -23.79 -12.55 -14.59
N TYR A 270 -23.75 -12.24 -13.30
CA TYR A 270 -22.62 -11.56 -12.66
C TYR A 270 -22.10 -12.39 -11.48
N GLU A 271 -20.80 -12.31 -11.25
CA GLU A 271 -20.11 -13.01 -10.16
C GLU A 271 -19.19 -12.06 -9.39
N ARG A 272 -18.83 -12.45 -8.16
CA ARG A 272 -17.83 -11.73 -7.38
C ARG A 272 -16.43 -12.11 -7.88
N PRO A 273 -15.58 -11.16 -8.24
CA PRO A 273 -14.19 -11.45 -8.54
C PRO A 273 -13.47 -11.97 -7.29
N ASN A 274 -12.42 -12.77 -7.51
CA ASN A 274 -11.62 -13.29 -6.41
C ASN A 274 -10.94 -12.13 -5.66
N GLY A 275 -11.18 -12.06 -4.36
CA GLY A 275 -10.55 -11.07 -3.48
C GLY A 275 -11.29 -9.73 -3.40
N ASP A 276 -12.29 -9.48 -4.22
CA ASP A 276 -13.14 -8.29 -4.12
C ASP A 276 -14.57 -8.70 -3.76
N TYR A 277 -14.96 -8.43 -2.52
CA TYR A 277 -16.26 -8.80 -2.00
C TYR A 277 -17.35 -7.77 -2.30
N LEU A 278 -17.00 -6.56 -2.71
CA LEU A 278 -17.92 -5.45 -2.93
C LEU A 278 -18.15 -5.12 -4.41
N SER A 279 -17.70 -5.99 -5.32
CA SER A 279 -17.88 -5.84 -6.76
C SER A 279 -18.65 -7.02 -7.35
N CYS A 280 -19.36 -6.74 -8.44
CA CYS A 280 -19.94 -7.75 -9.32
C CYS A 280 -19.46 -7.50 -10.75
N VAL A 281 -18.92 -8.54 -11.39
CA VAL A 281 -18.41 -8.51 -12.76
C VAL A 281 -19.17 -9.54 -13.60
N LEU A 282 -19.11 -9.40 -14.90
CA LEU A 282 -19.78 -10.35 -15.81
C LEU A 282 -19.25 -11.76 -15.56
N GLU A 283 -20.12 -12.74 -15.41
CA GLU A 283 -19.75 -14.15 -15.19
C GLU A 283 -18.81 -14.64 -16.31
N GLY A 284 -17.65 -15.21 -15.94
CA GLY A 284 -16.60 -15.64 -16.87
C GLY A 284 -15.73 -14.51 -17.42
N SER A 285 -15.88 -13.27 -16.97
CA SER A 285 -14.96 -12.19 -17.35
C SER A 285 -13.61 -12.28 -16.64
N THR A 286 -13.57 -13.01 -15.53
CA THR A 286 -12.36 -13.28 -14.75
C THR A 286 -11.60 -14.53 -15.22
N ASP A 287 -12.21 -15.37 -16.07
CA ASP A 287 -11.67 -16.64 -16.58
C ASP A 287 -11.18 -16.58 -18.04
N GLY A 288 -11.05 -15.40 -18.61
CA GLY A 288 -10.39 -15.30 -19.91
C GLY A 288 -8.94 -15.77 -19.77
N GLU A 289 -8.51 -16.71 -20.63
CA GLU A 289 -7.09 -16.93 -20.96
C GLU A 289 -6.48 -15.66 -21.61
N GLU A 290 -6.77 -14.49 -21.09
CA GLU A 290 -5.90 -13.35 -21.25
C GLU A 290 -4.74 -13.64 -20.31
N THR A 291 -3.58 -13.84 -20.91
CA THR A 291 -2.30 -13.91 -20.23
C THR A 291 -2.34 -12.87 -19.12
N ASN A 292 -2.40 -13.40 -17.88
CA ASN A 292 -2.37 -12.55 -16.71
C ASN A 292 -1.16 -11.63 -16.91
N PRO A 293 -1.30 -10.32 -17.08
CA PRO A 293 -0.17 -9.44 -17.26
C PRO A 293 0.86 -9.64 -16.17
N HIS A 294 0.42 -10.18 -15.04
CA HIS A 294 1.22 -10.59 -13.91
C HIS A 294 2.05 -11.85 -14.20
N GLU A 295 1.51 -12.85 -14.92
CA GLU A 295 2.27 -14.03 -15.35
C GLU A 295 3.25 -13.69 -16.48
N GLU A 296 2.89 -12.79 -17.40
CA GLU A 296 3.83 -12.27 -18.41
C GLU A 296 4.92 -11.40 -17.77
N SER A 297 4.58 -10.61 -16.74
CA SER A 297 5.57 -9.81 -16.01
C SER A 297 6.51 -10.68 -15.18
N LEU A 298 6.09 -11.85 -14.71
CA LEU A 298 6.92 -12.81 -13.98
C LEU A 298 7.85 -13.63 -14.88
N GLY A 299 7.56 -13.76 -16.19
CA GLY A 299 8.30 -14.65 -17.12
C GLY A 299 9.72 -14.20 -17.43
N ASP A 300 10.03 -12.90 -17.41
CA ASP A 300 11.36 -12.32 -17.71
C ASP A 300 11.73 -11.20 -16.70
N TYR A 301 11.07 -11.12 -15.54
CA TYR A 301 11.06 -9.88 -14.81
C TYR A 301 11.28 -9.96 -13.32
N GLU A 302 12.43 -9.52 -12.93
CA GLU A 302 12.79 -9.21 -11.55
C GLU A 302 12.57 -7.73 -11.17
N ILE A 303 11.82 -6.90 -11.93
CA ILE A 303 11.90 -5.45 -11.74
C ILE A 303 10.60 -4.66 -11.95
N GLY A 304 9.42 -5.16 -11.59
CA GLY A 304 8.18 -4.34 -11.57
C GLY A 304 8.15 -3.34 -10.41
N HIS A 305 8.77 -3.69 -9.32
CA HIS A 305 9.09 -2.83 -8.18
C HIS A 305 10.38 -3.36 -7.53
N SER A 306 11.08 -2.52 -6.80
CA SER A 306 12.26 -2.95 -6.06
C SER A 306 11.86 -4.00 -5.03
N THR A 307 12.16 -5.27 -5.31
CA THR A 307 11.99 -6.39 -4.36
C THR A 307 13.08 -6.39 -3.30
N VAL A 308 13.54 -5.22 -2.91
CA VAL A 308 14.61 -5.04 -1.93
C VAL A 308 13.99 -4.84 -0.55
N THR A 309 14.33 -5.73 0.36
CA THR A 309 14.10 -5.54 1.79
C THR A 309 15.36 -4.99 2.42
N PHE A 310 15.25 -3.83 3.02
CA PHE A 310 16.38 -3.14 3.67
C PHE A 310 16.46 -3.57 5.12
N VAL A 311 17.68 -3.76 5.62
CA VAL A 311 17.94 -3.94 7.05
C VAL A 311 18.79 -2.77 7.53
N LEU A 312 18.26 -2.03 8.50
CA LEU A 312 18.91 -0.91 9.14
C LEU A 312 19.57 -1.36 10.44
N ASP A 313 20.74 -0.81 10.73
CA ASP A 313 21.40 -0.97 12.02
C ASP A 313 20.76 -0.09 13.12
N LYS A 314 21.26 -0.19 14.33
CA LYS A 314 20.78 0.60 15.49
C LYS A 314 20.96 2.11 15.36
N GLN A 315 21.72 2.58 14.38
CA GLN A 315 21.87 4.00 14.03
C GLN A 315 21.01 4.38 12.82
N LEU A 316 20.08 3.50 12.41
CA LEU A 316 19.18 3.66 11.25
C LEU A 316 19.94 3.88 9.94
N ARG A 317 21.11 3.25 9.77
CA ARG A 317 21.84 3.23 8.51
C ARG A 317 21.48 1.97 7.73
N LYS A 318 21.38 2.08 6.41
CA LYS A 318 21.13 0.93 5.52
C LYS A 318 22.34 0.00 5.56
N ARG A 319 22.25 -1.07 6.34
CA ARG A 319 23.37 -1.99 6.59
C ARG A 319 23.38 -3.15 5.63
N LEU A 320 22.22 -3.76 5.39
CA LEU A 320 22.06 -4.89 4.49
C LEU A 320 20.88 -4.70 3.55
N ALA A 321 20.91 -5.41 2.42
CA ALA A 321 19.80 -5.57 1.52
C ALA A 321 19.57 -7.06 1.21
N TRP A 322 18.32 -7.48 1.29
CA TRP A 322 17.88 -8.80 0.84
C TRP A 322 16.96 -8.63 -0.37
N THR A 323 17.23 -9.36 -1.44
CA THR A 323 16.54 -9.18 -2.73
C THR A 323 15.71 -10.39 -3.10
N GLY A 324 14.63 -10.18 -3.85
CA GLY A 324 13.72 -11.23 -4.27
C GLY A 324 12.98 -11.89 -3.11
N THR A 325 12.53 -13.11 -3.30
CA THR A 325 11.71 -13.87 -2.32
C THR A 325 12.36 -15.17 -1.85
N ALA A 326 13.39 -15.66 -2.54
CA ALA A 326 14.05 -16.93 -2.25
C ALA A 326 15.17 -16.76 -1.21
N TRP A 327 14.81 -16.27 -0.02
CA TRP A 327 15.75 -16.07 1.06
C TRP A 327 16.07 -17.40 1.76
N ASP A 328 17.32 -17.57 2.18
CA ASP A 328 17.64 -18.54 3.23
C ASP A 328 17.25 -17.89 4.57
N LEU A 329 16.12 -18.35 5.13
CA LEU A 329 15.50 -17.70 6.28
C LEU A 329 16.35 -17.84 7.56
N ASP A 330 17.08 -18.96 7.71
CA ASP A 330 17.99 -19.15 8.84
C ASP A 330 19.15 -18.14 8.78
N LEU A 331 19.70 -17.91 7.58
CA LEU A 331 20.76 -16.91 7.35
C LEU A 331 20.25 -15.48 7.50
N PHE A 332 19.01 -15.22 7.10
CA PHE A 332 18.38 -13.91 7.32
C PHE A 332 18.24 -13.59 8.81
N VAL A 333 17.76 -14.56 9.59
CA VAL A 333 17.65 -14.40 11.05
C VAL A 333 19.03 -14.24 11.70
N GLU A 334 20.04 -15.00 11.24
CA GLU A 334 21.43 -14.85 11.72
C GLU A 334 21.94 -13.41 11.51
N ASP A 335 21.72 -12.83 10.34
CA ASP A 335 22.09 -11.45 10.04
C ASP A 335 21.42 -10.45 11.00
N LEU A 336 20.10 -10.62 11.25
CA LEU A 336 19.36 -9.76 12.17
C LEU A 336 19.87 -9.89 13.61
N GLN A 337 20.15 -11.11 14.07
CA GLN A 337 20.70 -11.38 15.40
C GLN A 337 22.12 -10.79 15.55
N ASN A 338 22.95 -10.89 14.51
CA ASN A 338 24.27 -10.28 14.48
C ASN A 338 24.21 -8.77 14.62
N LEU A 339 23.35 -8.09 13.85
CA LEU A 339 23.14 -6.64 13.96
C LEU A 339 22.54 -6.24 15.32
N ALA A 340 21.65 -7.05 15.88
CA ALA A 340 21.10 -6.80 17.21
C ALA A 340 22.14 -6.91 18.32
N ASN A 341 23.23 -7.61 18.11
CA ASN A 341 24.32 -7.80 19.08
C ASN A 341 25.49 -6.80 18.87
N GLU A 342 25.53 -6.05 17.75
CA GLU A 342 26.44 -4.92 17.57
C GLU A 342 26.06 -3.73 18.50
#